data_a57c12a9b4f94aef475e32359c3fe74a
#
_entry.id   a57c12a9b4f94aef475e32359c3fe74a
#
_cell.length_a   1.000
_cell.length_b   1.000
_cell.length_c   1.000
_cell.angle_alpha   90.00
_cell.angle_beta   90.00
_cell.angle_gamma   90.00
#
_symmetry.space_group_name_H-M   'P 1'
#
loop_
_entity.id
_entity.type
_entity.pdbx_description
1 polymer ?
#
loop_
_entity_poly.entity_id
_entity_poly.type
_entity_poly.pdbx_seq_one_letter_code
_entity_poly.pdbx_strand_id
1 'polypeptide(L)'
;MEKGTSDSKMRLGKSVGLLEGQVGLRQGQARTPATLRNPVRDPDGGKYEEYGYNAQLSNQIPLDRSIPDYRPKKCKLMTYPDDLPQMTVVFIFVNEALSVILRSIHSLVNHTPAHILKEIILVDDNSDSVDLKLNLDQYVNKNYPGLVKIVRNSRREGLTRARILGWKAATAPVVGFFDAHQYANAAHGYSWALWCMYIIPPQAWLDRGDQTAPIRTPAMIGCSFVVNREYFRDIGLLDPGMEVYGGENIELGMRVWQCGGSMEVLPCARVAHIERTKKPYNNDIDYYAKRNALRAAEVWMDDYKSHVYMAWNIPINNPGVDFGDVSERIALRKKLQCRSFQWYLQNVYPEMRVYNDTITYGEVRNSKASGYCLDQGPDDDNSAILYPCHGMTSQLARYTSAGLLQLGPLGSTTFLPNTKCLVDEGRGRTPSLKKCEGVSRSSQRLWDFTQNGPIISRDTGRCLEVEMSKEASFGLRLVVQRYSGQRWTIRNWIKPPRH
;
A
#
# COMPACT_ATOMS: atom_id res chain seq x y z
N MET A 1 -16.69 10.42 -42.91
CA MET A 1 -15.29 10.37 -43.28
C MET A 1 -14.47 10.66 -42.07
N GLU A 2 -13.63 9.73 -41.82
CA GLU A 2 -12.55 9.61 -40.84
C GLU A 2 -12.82 9.73 -39.35
N LYS A 3 -12.78 8.55 -38.79
CA LYS A 3 -12.77 8.19 -37.41
C LYS A 3 -11.34 8.44 -36.84
N GLY A 4 -11.25 9.20 -35.79
CA GLY A 4 -10.07 9.25 -34.94
C GLY A 4 -10.39 8.66 -33.59
N THR A 5 -10.12 7.38 -33.41
CA THR A 5 -10.12 6.72 -32.10
C THR A 5 -8.80 7.04 -31.42
N SER A 6 -8.82 7.87 -30.39
CA SER A 6 -7.66 8.04 -29.52
C SER A 6 -7.72 7.02 -28.41
N ASP A 7 -6.90 5.99 -28.53
CA ASP A 7 -6.55 5.06 -27.47
C ASP A 7 -5.73 5.77 -26.41
N SER A 8 -6.38 6.23 -25.35
CA SER A 8 -5.68 6.70 -24.15
C SER A 8 -5.36 5.50 -23.23
N LYS A 9 -4.35 4.72 -23.58
CA LYS A 9 -3.71 3.79 -22.66
C LYS A 9 -2.96 4.58 -21.59
N MET A 10 -3.61 4.77 -20.46
CA MET A 10 -3.01 5.37 -19.26
C MET A 10 -1.92 4.43 -18.72
N ARG A 11 -0.67 4.75 -18.96
CA ARG A 11 0.49 4.11 -18.33
C ARG A 11 0.63 4.65 -16.90
N LEU A 12 0.02 3.98 -15.95
CA LEU A 12 -0.04 4.37 -14.52
C LEU A 12 1.29 4.24 -13.76
N GLY A 13 2.35 3.71 -14.36
CA GLY A 13 3.58 3.38 -13.62
C GLY A 13 4.76 4.34 -13.76
N LYS A 14 4.75 5.26 -14.72
CA LYS A 14 5.91 6.15 -14.98
C LYS A 14 5.63 7.65 -14.85
N SER A 15 4.40 8.07 -14.64
CA SER A 15 4.03 9.49 -14.63
C SER A 15 4.13 10.16 -13.26
N VAL A 16 4.14 9.41 -12.16
CA VAL A 16 4.12 9.97 -10.81
C VAL A 16 5.49 10.58 -10.44
N GLY A 17 6.58 9.86 -10.68
CA GLY A 17 7.93 10.37 -10.38
C GLY A 17 8.36 11.55 -11.27
N LEU A 18 7.89 11.61 -12.52
CA LEU A 18 8.17 12.71 -13.45
C LEU A 18 7.39 13.99 -13.10
N LEU A 19 6.17 13.86 -12.55
CA LEU A 19 5.36 14.99 -12.12
C LEU A 19 5.89 15.63 -10.83
N GLU A 20 6.42 14.84 -9.91
CA GLU A 20 6.99 15.34 -8.65
C GLU A 20 8.25 16.18 -8.87
N GLY A 21 9.16 15.68 -9.68
CA GLY A 21 10.35 16.44 -10.08
C GLY A 21 9.99 17.72 -10.84
N GLN A 22 8.96 17.68 -11.69
CA GLN A 22 8.52 18.85 -12.45
C GLN A 22 7.73 19.86 -11.61
N VAL A 23 6.94 19.43 -10.63
CA VAL A 23 6.18 20.34 -9.76
C VAL A 23 7.13 21.12 -8.83
N GLY A 24 8.08 20.44 -8.19
CA GLY A 24 9.13 21.11 -7.41
C GLY A 24 9.98 22.06 -8.27
N LEU A 25 10.32 21.66 -9.46
CA LEU A 25 11.08 22.43 -10.43
C LEU A 25 10.31 23.66 -10.93
N ARG A 26 9.03 23.55 -11.28
CA ARG A 26 8.23 24.68 -11.76
C ARG A 26 7.96 25.73 -10.69
N GLN A 27 7.92 25.37 -9.43
CA GLN A 27 7.72 26.31 -8.33
C GLN A 27 8.94 27.24 -8.15
N GLY A 28 10.16 26.72 -8.30
CA GLY A 28 11.35 27.54 -8.37
C GLY A 28 11.42 28.43 -9.62
N GLN A 29 10.76 28.02 -10.73
CA GLN A 29 10.78 28.75 -12.00
C GLN A 29 10.06 30.08 -11.98
N ALA A 30 9.03 30.26 -11.15
CA ALA A 30 8.33 31.54 -11.07
C ALA A 30 9.26 32.71 -10.71
N ARG A 31 10.40 32.42 -10.10
CA ARG A 31 11.40 33.43 -9.70
C ARG A 31 12.77 33.29 -10.39
N THR A 32 13.15 32.11 -10.90
CA THR A 32 14.45 31.88 -11.52
C THR A 32 14.42 30.81 -12.60
N PRO A 33 13.93 31.10 -13.82
CA PRO A 33 13.79 30.08 -14.89
C PRO A 33 15.11 29.44 -15.33
N ALA A 34 16.23 30.12 -15.15
CA ALA A 34 17.54 29.65 -15.61
C ALA A 34 18.14 28.53 -14.76
N THR A 35 17.77 28.43 -13.50
CA THR A 35 18.36 27.45 -12.54
C THR A 35 17.85 26.05 -12.75
N LEU A 36 16.76 25.87 -13.49
CA LEU A 36 16.04 24.60 -13.63
C LEU A 36 16.31 23.86 -14.94
N ARG A 37 17.00 24.50 -15.88
CA ARG A 37 17.41 23.84 -17.14
C ARG A 37 18.59 22.88 -16.97
N ASN A 38 19.36 23.03 -15.89
CA ASN A 38 20.38 22.06 -15.48
C ASN A 38 19.92 21.45 -14.15
N PRO A 39 19.68 20.14 -14.07
CA PRO A 39 19.51 19.51 -12.78
C PRO A 39 20.76 19.85 -11.96
N VAL A 40 20.57 20.49 -10.79
CA VAL A 40 21.65 20.67 -9.83
C VAL A 40 22.13 19.29 -9.49
N ARG A 41 23.22 18.88 -10.12
CA ARG A 41 23.88 17.63 -9.75
C ARG A 41 24.34 17.82 -8.33
N ASP A 42 23.98 16.90 -7.48
CA ASP A 42 24.69 16.68 -6.22
C ASP A 42 26.11 16.25 -6.63
N PRO A 43 27.13 17.12 -6.54
CA PRO A 43 28.44 16.85 -7.11
C PRO A 43 29.05 15.58 -6.51
N ASP A 44 28.63 15.22 -5.29
CA ASP A 44 29.18 14.11 -4.51
C ASP A 44 28.17 12.94 -4.37
N GLY A 45 26.92 13.07 -4.85
CA GLY A 45 25.87 12.04 -4.70
C GLY A 45 25.45 11.75 -3.25
N GLY A 46 26.18 12.26 -2.27
CA GLY A 46 26.06 11.89 -0.87
C GLY A 46 24.74 12.34 -0.21
N LYS A 47 24.26 13.53 -0.58
CA LYS A 47 23.02 14.07 -0.03
C LYS A 47 21.77 13.33 -0.55
N TYR A 48 21.79 12.93 -1.82
CA TYR A 48 20.72 12.11 -2.38
C TYR A 48 20.70 10.73 -1.75
N GLU A 49 21.87 10.14 -1.56
CA GLU A 49 22.00 8.83 -0.91
C GLU A 49 21.56 8.87 0.56
N GLU A 50 21.82 9.96 1.26
CA GLU A 50 21.46 10.16 2.66
C GLU A 50 19.94 10.30 2.85
N TYR A 51 19.28 11.15 2.04
CA TYR A 51 17.88 11.53 2.25
C TYR A 51 16.89 10.83 1.32
N GLY A 52 17.35 10.21 0.23
CA GLY A 52 16.50 9.61 -0.79
C GLY A 52 15.79 10.62 -1.70
N TYR A 53 16.21 11.89 -1.69
CA TYR A 53 15.82 12.99 -2.58
C TYR A 53 16.92 14.05 -2.65
N ASN A 54 16.80 15.01 -3.58
CA ASN A 54 17.79 16.08 -3.76
C ASN A 54 17.70 17.12 -2.63
N ALA A 55 18.32 16.84 -1.48
CA ALA A 55 18.36 17.75 -0.34
C ALA A 55 19.18 19.00 -0.61
N GLN A 56 20.19 18.95 -1.50
CA GLN A 56 20.96 20.13 -1.89
C GLN A 56 20.07 21.13 -2.65
N LEU A 57 19.24 20.67 -3.58
CA LEU A 57 18.24 21.52 -4.22
C LEU A 57 17.23 22.06 -3.19
N SER A 58 16.80 21.22 -2.25
CA SER A 58 15.90 21.63 -1.18
C SER A 58 16.46 22.82 -0.38
N ASN A 59 17.76 22.82 -0.07
CA ASN A 59 18.41 23.90 0.67
C ASN A 59 18.47 25.23 -0.11
N GLN A 60 18.38 25.18 -1.44
CA GLN A 60 18.37 26.37 -2.31
C GLN A 60 16.97 26.96 -2.52
N ILE A 61 15.91 26.19 -2.25
CA ILE A 61 14.53 26.66 -2.42
C ILE A 61 14.14 27.54 -1.22
N PRO A 62 13.64 28.77 -1.44
CA PRO A 62 13.19 29.65 -0.37
C PRO A 62 12.11 28.97 0.52
N LEU A 63 12.13 29.25 1.81
CA LEU A 63 11.16 28.70 2.76
C LEU A 63 9.73 29.18 2.47
N ASP A 64 9.59 30.40 1.96
CA ASP A 64 8.34 31.07 1.62
C ASP A 64 7.97 30.97 0.14
N ARG A 65 8.47 29.97 -0.57
CA ARG A 65 8.19 29.82 -2.00
C ARG A 65 6.69 29.81 -2.29
N SER A 66 6.30 30.43 -3.40
CA SER A 66 4.92 30.33 -3.87
C SER A 66 4.60 28.92 -4.36
N ILE A 67 3.41 28.42 -4.01
CA ILE A 67 2.91 27.12 -4.44
C ILE A 67 1.76 27.36 -5.42
N PRO A 68 1.83 26.86 -6.67
CA PRO A 68 0.72 26.95 -7.60
C PRO A 68 -0.53 26.24 -7.06
N ASP A 69 -1.68 26.86 -7.24
CA ASP A 69 -2.94 26.27 -6.83
C ASP A 69 -3.48 25.31 -7.89
N TYR A 70 -3.29 24.02 -7.66
CA TYR A 70 -3.76 22.92 -8.52
C TYR A 70 -5.14 22.38 -8.16
N ARG A 71 -5.86 23.02 -7.21
CA ARG A 71 -7.20 22.60 -6.85
C ARG A 71 -8.18 22.78 -8.02
N PRO A 72 -9.24 21.97 -8.10
CA PRO A 72 -10.36 22.23 -9.02
C PRO A 72 -10.78 23.69 -8.98
N LYS A 73 -11.14 24.26 -10.13
CA LYS A 73 -11.48 25.70 -10.22
C LYS A 73 -12.57 26.13 -9.21
N LYS A 74 -13.58 25.29 -9.00
CA LYS A 74 -14.65 25.53 -8.03
C LYS A 74 -14.15 25.64 -6.59
N CYS A 75 -13.08 24.94 -6.21
CA CYS A 75 -12.52 25.03 -4.86
C CYS A 75 -12.04 26.45 -4.50
N LYS A 76 -11.62 27.24 -5.49
CA LYS A 76 -11.17 28.62 -5.31
C LYS A 76 -12.30 29.58 -4.99
N LEU A 77 -13.54 29.18 -5.27
CA LEU A 77 -14.76 29.97 -5.04
C LEU A 77 -15.49 29.54 -3.75
N MET A 78 -15.01 28.46 -3.10
CA MET A 78 -15.62 28.00 -1.86
C MET A 78 -15.21 28.89 -0.69
N THR A 79 -16.19 29.24 0.12
CA THR A 79 -15.99 29.93 1.39
C THR A 79 -16.21 28.95 2.54
N TYR A 80 -15.51 29.15 3.63
CA TYR A 80 -15.60 28.35 4.83
C TYR A 80 -16.01 29.22 6.01
N PRO A 81 -16.68 28.68 7.04
CA PRO A 81 -16.99 29.43 8.26
C PRO A 81 -15.67 29.88 8.94
N ASP A 82 -15.72 31.06 9.55
CA ASP A 82 -14.57 31.59 10.31
C ASP A 82 -14.43 30.93 11.70
N ASP A 83 -15.52 30.40 12.26
CA ASP A 83 -15.61 29.79 13.58
C ASP A 83 -15.24 28.28 13.60
N LEU A 84 -14.29 27.86 12.77
CA LEU A 84 -13.80 26.50 12.77
C LEU A 84 -13.01 26.17 14.06
N PRO A 85 -13.06 24.90 14.52
CA PRO A 85 -12.34 24.50 15.70
C PRO A 85 -10.83 24.63 15.50
N GLN A 86 -10.14 24.96 16.59
CA GLN A 86 -8.68 25.00 16.57
C GLN A 86 -8.09 23.62 16.31
N MET A 87 -6.92 23.59 15.64
CA MET A 87 -6.19 22.37 15.35
C MET A 87 -4.75 22.42 15.84
N THR A 88 -4.26 21.26 16.26
CA THR A 88 -2.85 20.96 16.42
C THR A 88 -2.37 20.21 15.18
N VAL A 89 -1.24 20.59 14.62
CA VAL A 89 -0.59 19.83 13.56
C VAL A 89 0.63 19.09 14.12
N VAL A 90 0.71 17.80 13.85
CA VAL A 90 1.80 16.93 14.27
C VAL A 90 2.61 16.52 13.04
N PHE A 91 3.90 16.85 13.03
CA PHE A 91 4.87 16.35 12.08
C PHE A 91 5.76 15.32 12.74
N ILE A 92 5.99 14.19 12.07
CA ILE A 92 6.91 13.16 12.53
C ILE A 92 8.06 13.06 11.56
N PHE A 93 9.26 12.98 12.08
CA PHE A 93 10.45 12.86 11.25
C PHE A 93 11.54 11.98 11.88
N VAL A 94 12.32 11.39 11.01
CA VAL A 94 13.54 10.64 11.30
C VAL A 94 14.59 11.04 10.28
N ASN A 95 15.71 11.61 10.73
CA ASN A 95 16.82 11.99 9.82
C ASN A 95 16.35 12.72 8.57
N GLU A 96 15.47 13.71 8.72
CA GLU A 96 14.94 14.54 7.65
C GLU A 96 15.87 15.74 7.38
N ALA A 97 15.90 16.25 6.15
CA ALA A 97 16.62 17.48 5.87
C ALA A 97 15.97 18.67 6.58
N LEU A 98 16.78 19.45 7.30
CA LEU A 98 16.28 20.60 8.07
C LEU A 98 15.47 21.57 7.20
N SER A 99 15.90 21.84 5.97
CA SER A 99 15.20 22.74 5.04
C SER A 99 13.79 22.25 4.69
N VAL A 100 13.54 20.94 4.67
CA VAL A 100 12.22 20.36 4.42
C VAL A 100 11.30 20.59 5.62
N ILE A 101 11.79 20.35 6.83
CA ILE A 101 11.02 20.60 8.05
C ILE A 101 10.66 22.08 8.18
N LEU A 102 11.64 22.97 8.01
CA LEU A 102 11.41 24.40 8.11
C LEU A 102 10.41 24.91 7.06
N ARG A 103 10.51 24.41 5.83
CA ARG A 103 9.58 24.76 4.75
C ARG A 103 8.16 24.26 5.02
N SER A 104 8.03 23.08 5.63
CA SER A 104 6.72 22.54 6.03
C SER A 104 6.08 23.41 7.11
N ILE A 105 6.84 23.85 8.11
CA ILE A 105 6.34 24.77 9.14
C ILE A 105 5.91 26.11 8.52
N HIS A 106 6.76 26.72 7.69
CA HIS A 106 6.43 27.95 7.00
C HIS A 106 5.16 27.83 6.14
N SER A 107 5.08 26.76 5.35
CA SER A 107 3.92 26.53 4.49
C SER A 107 2.64 26.40 5.31
N LEU A 108 2.68 25.65 6.40
CA LEU A 108 1.50 25.49 7.28
C LEU A 108 1.09 26.83 7.91
N VAL A 109 2.03 27.57 8.50
CA VAL A 109 1.73 28.85 9.15
C VAL A 109 1.19 29.86 8.15
N ASN A 110 1.76 29.93 6.96
CA ASN A 110 1.36 30.89 5.93
C ASN A 110 0.01 30.57 5.26
N HIS A 111 -0.46 29.34 5.33
CA HIS A 111 -1.69 28.90 4.68
C HIS A 111 -2.81 28.53 5.68
N THR A 112 -2.59 28.71 6.97
CA THR A 112 -3.60 28.43 8.00
C THR A 112 -3.92 29.69 8.77
N PRO A 113 -5.19 30.09 8.90
CA PRO A 113 -5.57 31.24 9.71
C PRO A 113 -5.07 31.09 11.16
N ALA A 114 -4.47 32.16 11.71
CA ALA A 114 -3.82 32.11 13.01
C ALA A 114 -4.76 31.72 14.16
N HIS A 115 -6.05 32.04 14.08
CA HIS A 115 -7.04 31.66 15.09
C HIS A 115 -7.43 30.19 15.06
N ILE A 116 -7.11 29.48 13.96
CA ILE A 116 -7.37 28.04 13.80
C ILE A 116 -6.13 27.22 14.20
N LEU A 117 -4.92 27.69 13.86
CA LEU A 117 -3.69 26.97 14.18
C LEU A 117 -3.26 27.23 15.63
N LYS A 118 -3.59 26.30 16.53
CA LYS A 118 -3.25 26.43 17.95
C LYS A 118 -1.77 26.17 18.23
N GLU A 119 -1.21 25.10 17.63
CA GLU A 119 0.16 24.67 17.85
C GLU A 119 0.62 23.70 16.77
N ILE A 120 1.93 23.61 16.62
CA ILE A 120 2.63 22.63 15.79
C ILE A 120 3.52 21.78 16.69
N ILE A 121 3.40 20.46 16.59
CA ILE A 121 4.21 19.52 17.35
C ILE A 121 5.13 18.80 16.39
N LEU A 122 6.42 18.93 16.59
CA LEU A 122 7.46 18.21 15.87
C LEU A 122 7.87 17.01 16.70
N VAL A 123 7.60 15.79 16.23
CA VAL A 123 8.03 14.56 16.88
C VAL A 123 9.29 14.04 16.19
N ASP A 124 10.40 14.16 16.88
CA ASP A 124 11.69 13.61 16.46
C ASP A 124 11.81 12.17 16.97
N ASP A 125 11.66 11.22 16.07
CA ASP A 125 11.75 9.80 16.39
C ASP A 125 13.21 9.34 16.47
N ASN A 126 13.97 9.99 17.36
CA ASN A 126 15.37 9.71 17.63
C ASN A 126 16.29 9.88 16.40
N SER A 127 16.27 11.06 15.79
CA SER A 127 17.20 11.39 14.71
C SER A 127 18.64 11.48 15.20
N ASP A 128 19.57 11.07 14.33
CA ASP A 128 21.01 11.12 14.61
C ASP A 128 21.65 12.46 14.25
N SER A 129 21.04 13.20 13.31
CA SER A 129 21.55 14.45 12.77
C SER A 129 21.63 15.56 13.81
N VAL A 130 22.78 16.20 13.90
CA VAL A 130 23.03 17.38 14.77
C VAL A 130 22.16 18.57 14.34
N ASP A 131 21.93 18.76 13.04
CA ASP A 131 21.11 19.85 12.52
C ASP A 131 19.66 19.80 13.02
N LEU A 132 19.13 18.60 13.26
CA LEU A 132 17.79 18.38 13.77
C LEU A 132 17.68 18.55 15.29
N LYS A 133 18.80 18.83 15.98
CA LYS A 133 18.86 19.12 17.41
C LYS A 133 19.04 20.62 17.62
N LEU A 134 20.24 21.08 17.79
CA LEU A 134 20.52 22.47 18.14
C LEU A 134 19.99 23.49 17.12
N ASN A 135 20.23 23.27 15.83
CA ASN A 135 19.82 24.22 14.78
C ASN A 135 18.30 24.32 14.66
N LEU A 136 17.60 23.20 14.75
CA LEU A 136 16.14 23.18 14.73
C LEU A 136 15.57 23.87 15.98
N ASP A 137 16.12 23.59 17.19
CA ASP A 137 15.70 24.20 18.44
C ASP A 137 15.88 25.72 18.42
N GLN A 138 17.04 26.18 17.97
CA GLN A 138 17.32 27.63 17.84
C GLN A 138 16.38 28.31 16.86
N TYR A 139 16.14 27.69 15.72
CA TYR A 139 15.26 28.25 14.70
C TYR A 139 13.82 28.37 15.19
N VAL A 140 13.29 27.32 15.80
CA VAL A 140 11.91 27.29 16.31
C VAL A 140 11.73 28.30 17.42
N ASN A 141 12.64 28.34 18.40
CA ASN A 141 12.57 29.29 19.52
C ASN A 141 12.66 30.74 19.08
N LYS A 142 13.42 31.03 18.02
CA LYS A 142 13.56 32.37 17.47
C LYS A 142 12.35 32.80 16.65
N ASN A 143 11.83 31.93 15.78
CA ASN A 143 10.84 32.32 14.76
C ASN A 143 9.40 31.99 15.12
N TYR A 144 9.19 30.98 15.98
CA TYR A 144 7.87 30.48 16.34
C TYR A 144 7.73 30.20 17.85
N PRO A 145 8.11 31.14 18.72
CA PRO A 145 8.05 30.94 20.17
C PRO A 145 6.61 30.68 20.62
N GLY A 146 6.41 29.60 21.36
CA GLY A 146 5.09 29.21 21.88
C GLY A 146 4.17 28.50 20.88
N LEU A 147 4.41 28.64 19.57
CA LEU A 147 3.61 27.98 18.52
C LEU A 147 4.12 26.57 18.19
N VAL A 148 5.43 26.41 18.05
CA VAL A 148 6.05 25.13 17.68
C VAL A 148 6.68 24.50 18.89
N LYS A 149 6.36 23.24 19.15
CA LYS A 149 6.90 22.41 20.24
C LYS A 149 7.62 21.21 19.64
N ILE A 150 8.74 20.83 20.26
CA ILE A 150 9.51 19.65 19.82
C ILE A 150 9.41 18.57 20.91
N VAL A 151 9.01 17.37 20.51
CA VAL A 151 8.96 16.15 21.32
C VAL A 151 10.02 15.20 20.78
N ARG A 152 10.96 14.74 21.64
CA ARG A 152 12.05 13.87 21.23
C ARG A 152 11.93 12.52 21.87
N ASN A 153 11.97 11.48 21.05
CA ASN A 153 11.99 10.10 21.53
C ASN A 153 13.42 9.72 21.94
N SER A 154 13.56 9.00 23.04
CA SER A 154 14.87 8.50 23.54
C SER A 154 15.40 7.32 22.72
N ARG A 155 14.53 6.67 21.99
CA ARG A 155 14.83 5.58 21.06
C ARG A 155 13.90 5.69 19.84
N ARG A 156 14.22 4.96 18.77
CA ARG A 156 13.35 4.87 17.61
C ARG A 156 12.11 4.05 17.92
N GLU A 157 10.95 4.69 17.92
CA GLU A 157 9.66 4.10 18.27
C GLU A 157 8.88 3.58 17.04
N GLY A 158 9.20 4.07 15.86
CA GLY A 158 8.45 3.82 14.63
C GLY A 158 7.25 4.76 14.47
N LEU A 159 6.69 4.76 13.26
CA LEU A 159 5.69 5.73 12.83
C LEU A 159 4.45 5.76 13.74
N THR A 160 3.93 4.59 14.09
CA THR A 160 2.69 4.45 14.87
C THR A 160 2.81 5.04 16.27
N ARG A 161 3.84 4.64 17.02
CA ARG A 161 4.04 5.14 18.40
C ARG A 161 4.47 6.59 18.42
N ALA A 162 5.25 7.05 17.43
CA ALA A 162 5.59 8.46 17.30
C ALA A 162 4.35 9.34 17.07
N ARG A 163 3.37 8.89 16.27
CA ARG A 163 2.08 9.58 16.11
C ARG A 163 1.27 9.60 17.40
N ILE A 164 1.25 8.52 18.15
CA ILE A 164 0.58 8.48 19.46
C ILE A 164 1.21 9.50 20.43
N LEU A 165 2.52 9.63 20.45
CA LEU A 165 3.22 10.61 21.27
C LEU A 165 2.89 12.05 20.85
N GLY A 166 2.82 12.32 19.55
CA GLY A 166 2.34 13.59 19.02
C GLY A 166 0.92 13.91 19.45
N TRP A 167 0.01 12.93 19.40
CA TRP A 167 -1.37 13.08 19.87
C TRP A 167 -1.43 13.39 21.38
N LYS A 168 -0.59 12.72 22.19
CA LYS A 168 -0.52 12.99 23.66
C LYS A 168 -0.09 14.41 23.96
N ALA A 169 0.80 14.97 23.16
CA ALA A 169 1.28 16.34 23.29
C ALA A 169 0.29 17.38 22.74
N ALA A 170 -0.65 16.98 21.87
CA ALA A 170 -1.64 17.85 21.25
C ALA A 170 -2.71 18.28 22.23
N THR A 171 -3.12 19.56 22.15
CA THR A 171 -4.12 20.15 23.06
C THR A 171 -5.36 20.69 22.36
N ALA A 172 -5.34 20.81 21.03
CA ALA A 172 -6.51 21.28 20.27
C ALA A 172 -7.57 20.19 20.10
N PRO A 173 -8.84 20.54 19.89
CA PRO A 173 -9.92 19.58 19.66
C PRO A 173 -9.77 18.81 18.34
N VAL A 174 -9.02 19.33 17.38
CA VAL A 174 -8.71 18.68 16.11
C VAL A 174 -7.21 18.46 15.99
N VAL A 175 -6.81 17.29 15.52
CA VAL A 175 -5.40 16.94 15.28
C VAL A 175 -5.21 16.57 13.82
N GLY A 176 -4.24 17.21 13.18
CA GLY A 176 -3.75 16.86 11.86
C GLY A 176 -2.39 16.19 11.96
N PHE A 177 -2.24 15.01 11.40
CA PHE A 177 -0.96 14.33 11.24
C PHE A 177 -0.48 14.54 9.82
N PHE A 178 0.73 15.03 9.66
CA PHE A 178 1.32 15.28 8.35
C PHE A 178 2.74 14.72 8.31
N ASP A 179 3.01 13.89 7.31
CA ASP A 179 4.37 13.68 6.87
C ASP A 179 4.80 14.92 6.05
N ALA A 180 6.07 15.15 5.90
CA ALA A 180 6.55 16.33 5.16
C ALA A 180 6.17 16.35 3.67
N HIS A 181 5.27 15.45 3.21
CA HIS A 181 5.05 15.14 1.80
C HIS A 181 3.65 14.60 1.49
N GLN A 182 2.81 15.23 0.60
CA GLN A 182 1.67 14.51 -0.01
C GLN A 182 1.01 15.08 -1.24
N TYR A 183 0.39 14.14 -2.01
CA TYR A 183 -0.50 14.39 -3.13
C TYR A 183 -1.82 13.63 -2.94
N ALA A 184 -2.96 14.30 -2.88
CA ALA A 184 -4.25 13.64 -2.68
C ALA A 184 -5.29 14.10 -3.69
N ASN A 185 -5.75 13.19 -4.57
CA ASN A 185 -6.81 13.41 -5.54
C ASN A 185 -7.64 12.18 -5.87
N ALA A 186 -7.46 11.07 -5.17
CA ALA A 186 -8.13 9.83 -5.50
C ALA A 186 -8.60 9.12 -4.24
N ALA A 187 -9.62 8.30 -4.36
CA ALA A 187 -9.97 7.35 -3.33
C ALA A 187 -8.80 6.35 -3.14
N HIS A 188 -8.66 5.86 -1.94
CA HIS A 188 -7.61 4.91 -1.58
C HIS A 188 -8.23 3.59 -1.13
N GLY A 189 -7.79 2.52 -1.75
CA GLY A 189 -8.04 1.17 -1.33
C GLY A 189 -6.73 0.49 -0.94
N TYR A 190 -6.75 -0.82 -0.91
CA TYR A 190 -5.58 -1.61 -0.58
C TYR A 190 -5.67 -3.01 -1.18
N SER A 191 -4.52 -3.67 -1.32
CA SER A 191 -4.41 -5.07 -1.71
C SER A 191 -4.64 -5.99 -0.52
N TRP A 192 -4.83 -7.28 -0.77
CA TRP A 192 -4.88 -8.29 0.30
C TRP A 192 -3.58 -8.43 1.10
N ALA A 193 -2.46 -7.96 0.57
CA ALA A 193 -1.22 -7.81 1.33
C ALA A 193 -1.20 -6.54 2.22
N LEU A 194 -2.28 -5.77 2.25
CA LEU A 194 -2.45 -4.48 2.93
C LEU A 194 -1.46 -3.41 2.46
N TRP A 195 -1.16 -3.41 1.16
CA TRP A 195 -0.51 -2.28 0.49
C TRP A 195 -1.56 -1.28 0.02
N CYS A 196 -1.37 -0.02 0.39
CA CYS A 196 -2.25 1.06 -0.06
C CYS A 196 -2.12 1.27 -1.58
N MET A 197 -3.23 1.58 -2.24
CA MET A 197 -3.29 1.84 -3.67
C MET A 197 -4.36 2.87 -3.99
N TYR A 198 -4.19 3.57 -5.12
CA TYR A 198 -5.24 4.40 -5.66
C TYR A 198 -6.34 3.52 -6.26
N ILE A 199 -7.58 3.89 -6.00
CA ILE A 199 -8.75 3.25 -6.60
C ILE A 199 -9.62 4.30 -7.30
N ILE A 200 -10.47 3.84 -8.21
CA ILE A 200 -11.46 4.70 -8.84
C ILE A 200 -12.46 5.15 -7.77
N PRO A 201 -12.81 6.44 -7.71
CA PRO A 201 -13.85 6.91 -6.80
C PRO A 201 -15.17 6.16 -6.98
N PRO A 202 -16.02 6.06 -5.93
CA PRO A 202 -17.32 5.42 -6.06
C PRO A 202 -18.14 5.98 -7.22
N GLN A 203 -18.84 5.12 -7.95
CA GLN A 203 -19.64 5.52 -9.14
C GLN A 203 -20.60 6.67 -8.81
N ALA A 204 -21.25 6.64 -7.67
CA ALA A 204 -22.15 7.71 -7.22
C ALA A 204 -21.47 9.09 -7.08
N TRP A 205 -20.16 9.12 -6.80
CA TRP A 205 -19.39 10.36 -6.80
C TRP A 205 -19.08 10.82 -8.22
N LEU A 206 -18.71 9.89 -9.10
CA LEU A 206 -18.45 10.18 -10.52
C LEU A 206 -19.70 10.75 -11.22
N ASP A 207 -20.87 10.17 -10.93
CA ASP A 207 -22.14 10.57 -11.53
C ASP A 207 -22.59 11.99 -11.13
N ARG A 208 -22.12 12.49 -9.98
CA ARG A 208 -22.39 13.88 -9.57
C ARG A 208 -21.72 14.92 -10.45
N GLY A 209 -20.62 14.57 -11.11
CA GLY A 209 -19.81 15.49 -11.91
C GLY A 209 -19.21 16.66 -11.14
N ASP A 210 -19.26 16.64 -9.79
CA ASP A 210 -18.68 17.66 -8.93
C ASP A 210 -17.34 17.22 -8.35
N GLN A 211 -16.26 17.69 -8.96
CA GLN A 211 -14.88 17.39 -8.56
C GLN A 211 -14.46 17.99 -7.20
N THR A 212 -15.30 18.79 -6.56
CA THR A 212 -15.01 19.38 -5.25
C THR A 212 -15.63 18.62 -4.10
N ALA A 213 -16.58 17.73 -4.40
CA ALA A 213 -17.29 16.97 -3.39
C ALA A 213 -16.34 15.98 -2.66
N PRO A 214 -16.49 15.78 -1.35
CA PRO A 214 -15.74 14.78 -0.60
C PRO A 214 -15.90 13.38 -1.20
N ILE A 215 -14.82 12.62 -1.24
CA ILE A 215 -14.78 11.25 -1.77
C ILE A 215 -14.71 10.27 -0.60
N ARG A 216 -15.75 9.46 -0.40
CA ARG A 216 -15.70 8.36 0.58
C ARG A 216 -14.63 7.35 0.15
N THR A 217 -13.79 6.96 1.09
CA THR A 217 -12.61 6.12 0.82
C THR A 217 -12.50 4.98 1.82
N PRO A 218 -12.22 3.73 1.39
CA PRO A 218 -12.03 2.59 2.28
C PRO A 218 -10.84 2.74 3.22
N ALA A 219 -9.78 3.40 2.73
CA ALA A 219 -8.54 3.61 3.45
C ALA A 219 -7.99 5.01 3.15
N MET A 220 -6.95 5.39 3.86
CA MET A 220 -6.17 6.60 3.59
C MET A 220 -4.74 6.25 3.18
N ILE A 221 -4.06 7.17 2.52
CA ILE A 221 -2.68 6.96 2.09
C ILE A 221 -1.68 6.90 3.27
N GLY A 222 -2.07 7.39 4.44
CA GLY A 222 -1.29 7.27 5.67
C GLY A 222 -0.39 8.46 5.99
N CYS A 223 0.04 9.21 5.01
CA CYS A 223 0.99 10.31 5.22
C CYS A 223 0.33 11.61 5.72
N SER A 224 -0.97 11.81 5.55
CA SER A 224 -1.68 12.87 6.25
C SER A 224 -3.16 12.58 6.46
N PHE A 225 -3.66 12.99 7.60
CA PHE A 225 -5.08 12.97 7.92
C PHE A 225 -5.40 13.94 9.04
N VAL A 226 -6.64 14.36 9.09
CA VAL A 226 -7.17 15.24 10.14
C VAL A 226 -8.31 14.51 10.82
N VAL A 227 -8.33 14.57 12.14
CA VAL A 227 -9.30 13.83 12.95
C VAL A 227 -9.67 14.61 14.21
N ASN A 228 -10.90 14.44 14.69
CA ASN A 228 -11.29 14.91 16.02
C ASN A 228 -10.46 14.18 17.09
N ARG A 229 -9.84 14.94 18.00
CA ARG A 229 -8.87 14.42 18.99
C ARG A 229 -9.51 13.42 19.95
N GLU A 230 -10.72 13.70 20.44
CA GLU A 230 -11.44 12.83 21.37
C GLU A 230 -11.94 11.57 20.66
N TYR A 231 -12.52 11.71 19.46
CA TYR A 231 -12.93 10.56 18.66
C TYR A 231 -11.76 9.61 18.38
N PHE A 232 -10.60 10.16 18.03
CA PHE A 232 -9.41 9.34 17.76
C PHE A 232 -8.96 8.54 18.98
N ARG A 233 -9.06 9.15 20.20
CA ARG A 233 -8.86 8.42 21.45
C ARG A 233 -9.90 7.32 21.64
N ASP A 234 -11.16 7.63 21.43
CA ASP A 234 -12.28 6.76 21.74
C ASP A 234 -12.30 5.52 20.85
N ILE A 235 -11.85 5.64 19.61
CA ILE A 235 -11.65 4.48 18.72
C ILE A 235 -10.33 3.74 18.96
N GLY A 236 -9.50 4.15 19.93
CA GLY A 236 -8.29 3.44 20.38
C GLY A 236 -6.99 3.87 19.72
N LEU A 237 -6.89 5.13 19.23
CA LEU A 237 -5.70 5.69 18.59
C LEU A 237 -5.20 4.83 17.42
N LEU A 238 -3.90 4.67 17.28
CA LEU A 238 -3.28 3.67 16.39
C LEU A 238 -2.94 2.40 17.20
N ASP A 239 -2.71 1.28 16.52
CA ASP A 239 -2.29 0.04 17.17
C ASP A 239 -0.81 0.15 17.62
N PRO A 240 -0.53 0.26 18.95
CA PRO A 240 0.82 0.45 19.43
C PRO A 240 1.71 -0.79 19.27
N GLY A 241 1.13 -1.94 18.96
CA GLY A 241 1.83 -3.18 18.65
C GLY A 241 2.39 -3.25 17.23
N MET A 242 2.03 -2.31 16.36
CA MET A 242 2.65 -2.20 15.02
C MET A 242 4.05 -1.62 15.11
N GLU A 243 4.96 -2.18 14.32
CA GLU A 243 6.37 -1.87 14.34
C GLU A 243 6.81 -1.22 13.03
N VAL A 244 7.79 -0.32 13.11
CA VAL A 244 8.49 0.36 12.03
C VAL A 244 7.56 1.10 11.08
N TYR A 245 6.97 0.42 10.10
CA TYR A 245 6.20 1.05 9.02
C TYR A 245 5.23 0.06 8.35
N GLY A 246 4.08 0.57 7.90
CA GLY A 246 3.14 -0.12 7.02
C GLY A 246 1.94 -0.74 7.75
N GLY A 247 0.79 -0.69 7.09
CA GLY A 247 -0.46 -1.31 7.55
C GLY A 247 -1.30 -0.47 8.52
N GLU A 248 -0.71 0.52 9.21
CA GLU A 248 -1.42 1.34 10.20
C GLU A 248 -2.56 2.17 9.61
N ASN A 249 -2.36 2.66 8.40
CA ASN A 249 -3.34 3.45 7.66
C ASN A 249 -4.53 2.60 7.17
N ILE A 250 -4.26 1.37 6.79
CA ILE A 250 -5.30 0.41 6.36
C ILE A 250 -6.09 -0.07 7.58
N GLU A 251 -5.39 -0.43 8.66
CA GLU A 251 -6.01 -0.83 9.93
C GLU A 251 -6.94 0.27 10.46
N LEU A 252 -6.46 1.52 10.48
CA LEU A 252 -7.28 2.67 10.90
C LEU A 252 -8.52 2.83 10.02
N GLY A 253 -8.38 2.68 8.70
CA GLY A 253 -9.52 2.74 7.77
C GLY A 253 -10.58 1.68 8.07
N MET A 254 -10.17 0.42 8.22
CA MET A 254 -11.09 -0.66 8.58
C MET A 254 -11.79 -0.39 9.91
N ARG A 255 -11.06 0.02 10.92
CA ARG A 255 -11.58 0.31 12.26
C ARG A 255 -12.56 1.48 12.27
N VAL A 256 -12.22 2.60 11.64
CA VAL A 256 -13.13 3.75 11.54
C VAL A 256 -14.48 3.32 10.96
N TRP A 257 -14.47 2.64 9.82
CA TRP A 257 -15.70 2.21 9.16
C TRP A 257 -16.49 1.16 9.93
N GLN A 258 -15.82 0.12 10.40
CA GLN A 258 -16.49 -0.97 11.14
C GLN A 258 -17.07 -0.48 12.46
N CYS A 259 -16.44 0.50 13.11
CA CYS A 259 -16.88 1.03 14.39
C CYS A 259 -17.82 2.25 14.27
N GLY A 260 -18.42 2.47 13.09
CA GLY A 260 -19.51 3.43 12.90
C GLY A 260 -19.09 4.83 12.46
N GLY A 261 -17.79 5.06 12.22
CA GLY A 261 -17.28 6.32 11.67
C GLY A 261 -17.32 6.37 10.15
N SER A 262 -16.69 7.40 9.59
CA SER A 262 -16.50 7.57 8.15
C SER A 262 -15.15 8.21 7.82
N MET A 263 -14.69 8.01 6.59
CA MET A 263 -13.43 8.54 6.08
C MET A 263 -13.63 9.11 4.68
N GLU A 264 -13.10 10.31 4.46
CA GLU A 264 -13.26 11.01 3.20
C GLU A 264 -11.96 11.66 2.76
N VAL A 265 -11.72 11.65 1.46
CA VAL A 265 -10.70 12.47 0.81
C VAL A 265 -11.33 13.77 0.35
N LEU A 266 -10.70 14.90 0.68
CA LEU A 266 -11.16 16.24 0.35
C LEU A 266 -10.40 16.77 -0.89
N PRO A 267 -11.01 16.81 -2.09
CA PRO A 267 -10.31 17.24 -3.31
C PRO A 267 -9.82 18.69 -3.28
N CYS A 268 -10.42 19.53 -2.45
CA CYS A 268 -10.00 20.91 -2.27
C CYS A 268 -8.83 21.09 -1.29
N ALA A 269 -8.47 20.07 -0.52
CA ALA A 269 -7.30 20.07 0.33
C ALA A 269 -6.11 19.43 -0.42
N ARG A 270 -5.02 20.17 -0.56
CA ARG A 270 -3.83 19.73 -1.31
C ARG A 270 -2.59 19.91 -0.47
N VAL A 271 -1.89 18.83 -0.24
CA VAL A 271 -0.60 18.79 0.43
C VAL A 271 0.41 18.11 -0.50
N ALA A 272 1.56 18.72 -0.74
CA ALA A 272 2.58 18.16 -1.63
C ALA A 272 3.42 17.10 -0.90
N HIS A 273 3.83 16.05 -1.60
CA HIS A 273 4.67 14.96 -1.10
C HIS A 273 6.03 14.95 -1.80
N ILE A 274 7.12 14.85 -1.03
CA ILE A 274 8.47 14.58 -1.54
C ILE A 274 8.74 13.09 -1.35
N GLU A 275 8.62 12.29 -2.38
CA GLU A 275 8.85 10.84 -2.26
C GLU A 275 10.33 10.54 -2.01
N ARG A 276 10.60 9.71 -1.01
CA ARG A 276 11.95 9.23 -0.69
C ARG A 276 12.20 7.90 -1.39
N THR A 277 13.26 7.85 -2.19
CA THR A 277 13.73 6.58 -2.78
C THR A 277 14.29 5.63 -1.75
N LYS A 278 14.81 6.17 -0.64
CA LYS A 278 15.25 5.40 0.52
C LYS A 278 14.38 5.76 1.73
N LYS A 279 13.79 4.76 2.35
CA LYS A 279 13.05 4.97 3.59
C LYS A 279 14.01 5.30 4.74
N PRO A 280 13.60 6.10 5.73
CA PRO A 280 14.46 6.47 6.86
C PRO A 280 14.73 5.31 7.83
N TYR A 281 14.12 4.17 7.59
CA TYR A 281 14.26 2.97 8.39
C TYR A 281 15.16 1.97 7.64
N ASN A 282 16.23 1.51 8.29
CA ASN A 282 17.17 0.54 7.72
C ASN A 282 16.75 -0.92 7.97
N ASN A 283 15.49 -1.14 8.32
CA ASN A 283 14.98 -2.43 8.68
C ASN A 283 14.39 -3.12 7.46
N ASP A 284 14.17 -4.41 7.57
CA ASP A 284 13.45 -5.21 6.60
C ASP A 284 11.97 -4.75 6.55
N ILE A 285 11.68 -3.81 5.65
CA ILE A 285 10.36 -3.20 5.51
C ILE A 285 9.31 -4.26 5.16
N ASP A 286 9.65 -5.22 4.33
CA ASP A 286 8.72 -6.28 3.91
C ASP A 286 8.35 -7.17 5.09
N TYR A 287 9.31 -7.48 5.96
CA TYR A 287 9.03 -8.22 7.19
C TYR A 287 8.06 -7.46 8.10
N TYR A 288 8.31 -6.17 8.34
CA TYR A 288 7.47 -5.38 9.25
C TYR A 288 6.10 -5.06 8.63
N ALA A 289 6.02 -4.81 7.33
CA ALA A 289 4.74 -4.66 6.64
C ALA A 289 3.89 -5.94 6.74
N LYS A 290 4.50 -7.10 6.55
CA LYS A 290 3.86 -8.41 6.73
C LYS A 290 3.38 -8.60 8.16
N ARG A 291 4.25 -8.36 9.13
CA ARG A 291 3.94 -8.45 10.57
C ARG A 291 2.74 -7.58 10.95
N ASN A 292 2.74 -6.32 10.52
CA ASN A 292 1.66 -5.37 10.81
C ASN A 292 0.36 -5.76 10.08
N ALA A 293 0.46 -6.26 8.85
CA ALA A 293 -0.68 -6.76 8.10
C ALA A 293 -1.37 -7.93 8.81
N LEU A 294 -0.60 -8.85 9.38
CA LEU A 294 -1.15 -9.97 10.17
C LEU A 294 -1.87 -9.48 11.42
N ARG A 295 -1.34 -8.49 12.13
CA ARG A 295 -2.03 -7.88 13.28
C ARG A 295 -3.40 -7.32 12.88
N ALA A 296 -3.45 -6.53 11.81
CA ALA A 296 -4.70 -5.98 11.31
C ALA A 296 -5.68 -7.07 10.86
N ALA A 297 -5.20 -8.10 10.19
CA ALA A 297 -6.02 -9.21 9.73
C ALA A 297 -6.64 -9.99 10.89
N GLU A 298 -5.86 -10.32 11.92
CA GLU A 298 -6.34 -11.08 13.09
C GLU A 298 -7.38 -10.32 13.91
N VAL A 299 -7.31 -9.00 13.93
CA VAL A 299 -8.26 -8.17 14.69
C VAL A 299 -9.52 -7.83 13.89
N TRP A 300 -9.38 -7.45 12.61
CA TRP A 300 -10.43 -6.73 11.88
C TRP A 300 -11.07 -7.51 10.73
N MET A 301 -10.44 -8.59 10.23
CA MET A 301 -10.84 -9.19 8.95
C MET A 301 -11.64 -10.48 9.07
N ASP A 302 -11.95 -10.95 10.27
CA ASP A 302 -12.71 -12.17 10.53
C ASP A 302 -12.13 -13.38 9.73
N ASP A 303 -12.95 -14.19 9.09
CA ASP A 303 -12.50 -15.31 8.25
C ASP A 303 -11.71 -14.86 6.99
N TYR A 304 -11.89 -13.60 6.57
CA TYR A 304 -11.15 -13.03 5.43
C TYR A 304 -9.66 -12.79 5.73
N LYS A 305 -9.23 -12.93 6.98
CA LYS A 305 -7.80 -12.93 7.32
C LYS A 305 -7.00 -13.92 6.49
N SER A 306 -7.61 -15.03 6.10
CA SER A 306 -7.00 -16.03 5.22
C SER A 306 -6.47 -15.45 3.89
N HIS A 307 -7.12 -14.40 3.37
CA HIS A 307 -6.68 -13.73 2.15
C HIS A 307 -5.36 -12.97 2.35
N VAL A 308 -5.12 -12.43 3.54
CA VAL A 308 -3.86 -11.75 3.89
C VAL A 308 -2.73 -12.78 3.95
N TYR A 309 -2.95 -13.89 4.62
CA TYR A 309 -1.97 -14.99 4.66
C TYR A 309 -1.65 -15.51 3.26
N MET A 310 -2.68 -15.68 2.43
CA MET A 310 -2.53 -16.09 1.04
C MET A 310 -1.73 -15.06 0.23
N ALA A 311 -2.06 -13.78 0.34
CA ALA A 311 -1.36 -12.72 -0.38
C ALA A 311 0.13 -12.64 -0.03
N TRP A 312 0.49 -12.93 1.21
CA TRP A 312 1.89 -13.01 1.67
C TRP A 312 2.53 -14.39 1.44
N ASN A 313 1.78 -15.33 0.88
CA ASN A 313 2.22 -16.72 0.64
C ASN A 313 2.75 -17.43 1.88
N ILE A 314 2.08 -17.26 3.00
CA ILE A 314 2.45 -17.84 4.30
C ILE A 314 1.36 -18.74 4.87
N PRO A 315 1.70 -19.75 5.69
CA PRO A 315 0.73 -20.64 6.31
C PRO A 315 -0.11 -19.93 7.39
N ILE A 316 -1.40 -20.26 7.46
CA ILE A 316 -2.31 -19.69 8.46
C ILE A 316 -1.95 -20.15 9.89
N ASN A 317 -1.66 -21.44 10.08
CA ASN A 317 -1.43 -22.02 11.41
C ASN A 317 -0.04 -21.75 11.98
N ASN A 318 0.94 -21.49 11.14
CA ASN A 318 2.30 -21.15 11.55
C ASN A 318 2.91 -20.19 10.52
N PRO A 319 2.63 -18.88 10.65
CA PRO A 319 3.04 -17.90 9.65
C PRO A 319 4.56 -17.68 9.58
N GLY A 320 5.33 -18.15 10.57
CA GLY A 320 6.76 -17.87 10.66
C GLY A 320 7.11 -16.41 10.99
N VAL A 321 6.10 -15.61 11.33
CA VAL A 321 6.22 -14.21 11.70
C VAL A 321 5.53 -14.01 13.04
N ASP A 322 6.25 -13.52 14.02
CA ASP A 322 5.68 -13.11 15.30
C ASP A 322 5.06 -11.72 15.16
N PHE A 323 3.74 -11.64 15.13
CA PHE A 323 3.01 -10.38 15.07
C PHE A 323 2.60 -9.85 16.47
N GLY A 324 3.04 -10.50 17.55
CA GLY A 324 2.79 -10.11 18.92
C GLY A 324 1.36 -10.31 19.39
N ASP A 325 1.07 -9.92 20.62
CA ASP A 325 -0.26 -10.02 21.21
C ASP A 325 -1.24 -9.00 20.59
N VAL A 326 -2.41 -9.46 20.20
CA VAL A 326 -3.51 -8.65 19.64
C VAL A 326 -4.75 -8.62 20.55
N SER A 327 -4.67 -9.20 21.74
CA SER A 327 -5.83 -9.38 22.64
C SER A 327 -6.47 -8.06 23.05
N GLU A 328 -5.68 -7.03 23.33
CA GLU A 328 -6.21 -5.70 23.66
C GLU A 328 -6.96 -5.06 22.48
N ARG A 329 -6.51 -5.28 21.24
CA ARG A 329 -7.17 -4.76 20.04
C ARG A 329 -8.47 -5.51 19.75
N ILE A 330 -8.50 -6.82 19.98
CA ILE A 330 -9.73 -7.63 19.92
C ILE A 330 -10.73 -7.18 20.99
N ALA A 331 -10.28 -6.94 22.21
CA ALA A 331 -11.12 -6.40 23.28
C ALA A 331 -11.69 -5.02 22.95
N LEU A 332 -10.88 -4.14 22.35
CA LEU A 332 -11.31 -2.84 21.87
C LEU A 332 -12.41 -2.96 20.81
N ARG A 333 -12.24 -3.82 19.81
CA ARG A 333 -13.25 -4.09 18.76
C ARG A 333 -14.56 -4.53 19.37
N LYS A 334 -14.51 -5.45 20.34
CA LYS A 334 -15.69 -5.95 21.07
C LYS A 334 -16.35 -4.84 21.89
N LYS A 335 -15.57 -4.05 22.62
CA LYS A 335 -16.07 -2.93 23.42
C LYS A 335 -16.81 -1.88 22.57
N LEU A 336 -16.27 -1.58 21.39
CA LEU A 336 -16.86 -0.63 20.45
C LEU A 336 -18.02 -1.21 19.64
N GLN A 337 -18.33 -2.48 19.79
CA GLN A 337 -19.39 -3.20 19.06
C GLN A 337 -19.29 -3.01 17.53
N CYS A 338 -18.07 -3.14 17.01
CA CYS A 338 -17.78 -2.90 15.61
C CYS A 338 -18.42 -3.97 14.71
N ARG A 339 -18.79 -3.56 13.51
CA ARG A 339 -19.39 -4.41 12.47
C ARG A 339 -18.39 -5.42 11.93
N SER A 340 -18.89 -6.45 11.23
CA SER A 340 -18.06 -7.48 10.60
C SER A 340 -17.27 -6.93 9.40
N PHE A 341 -16.22 -7.62 9.04
CA PHE A 341 -15.47 -7.32 7.82
C PHE A 341 -16.29 -7.59 6.56
N GLN A 342 -17.20 -8.57 6.59
CA GLN A 342 -18.15 -8.77 5.50
C GLN A 342 -19.02 -7.53 5.26
N TRP A 343 -19.53 -6.91 6.33
CA TRP A 343 -20.25 -5.65 6.21
C TRP A 343 -19.38 -4.54 5.56
N TYR A 344 -18.12 -4.48 5.97
CA TYR A 344 -17.16 -3.51 5.41
C TYR A 344 -16.96 -3.71 3.89
N LEU A 345 -16.76 -4.96 3.45
CA LEU A 345 -16.66 -5.27 2.03
C LEU A 345 -17.91 -4.89 1.25
N GLN A 346 -19.09 -5.14 1.80
CA GLN A 346 -20.35 -4.86 1.11
C GLN A 346 -20.71 -3.39 1.04
N ASN A 347 -20.33 -2.58 2.04
CA ASN A 347 -20.80 -1.21 2.19
C ASN A 347 -19.72 -0.14 1.99
N VAL A 348 -18.46 -0.51 2.10
CA VAL A 348 -17.32 0.42 2.05
C VAL A 348 -16.38 0.12 0.91
N TYR A 349 -16.06 -1.15 0.67
CA TYR A 349 -15.11 -1.56 -0.37
C TYR A 349 -15.64 -2.73 -1.21
N PRO A 350 -16.78 -2.57 -1.90
CA PRO A 350 -17.40 -3.64 -2.69
C PRO A 350 -16.59 -4.06 -3.92
N GLU A 351 -15.67 -3.22 -4.39
CA GLU A 351 -14.80 -3.53 -5.52
C GLU A 351 -13.67 -4.50 -5.17
N MET A 352 -13.43 -4.75 -3.88
CA MET A 352 -12.38 -5.66 -3.44
C MET A 352 -12.74 -7.11 -3.78
N ARG A 353 -11.89 -7.75 -4.57
CA ARG A 353 -12.13 -9.12 -5.04
C ARG A 353 -11.94 -10.12 -3.91
N VAL A 354 -12.88 -11.04 -3.78
CA VAL A 354 -12.89 -12.09 -2.74
C VAL A 354 -12.52 -13.45 -3.35
N TYR A 355 -11.80 -14.27 -2.59
CA TYR A 355 -11.24 -15.57 -3.01
C TYR A 355 -11.69 -16.72 -2.10
N ASN A 356 -12.97 -16.74 -1.72
CA ASN A 356 -13.56 -17.73 -0.79
C ASN A 356 -13.64 -19.16 -1.36
N ASP A 357 -13.41 -19.32 -2.66
CA ASP A 357 -13.39 -20.60 -3.38
C ASP A 357 -12.06 -21.36 -3.27
N THR A 358 -11.06 -20.81 -2.57
CA THR A 358 -9.73 -21.38 -2.45
C THR A 358 -9.73 -22.56 -1.48
N ILE A 359 -9.15 -23.68 -1.91
CA ILE A 359 -8.92 -24.87 -1.08
C ILE A 359 -7.49 -24.89 -0.56
N THR A 360 -6.52 -24.77 -1.49
CA THR A 360 -5.08 -24.76 -1.19
C THR A 360 -4.41 -23.60 -1.90
N TYR A 361 -3.30 -23.14 -1.33
CA TYR A 361 -2.49 -22.09 -1.93
C TYR A 361 -1.01 -22.21 -1.57
N GLY A 362 -0.16 -21.54 -2.31
CA GLY A 362 1.25 -21.43 -2.02
C GLY A 362 2.12 -22.06 -3.11
N GLU A 363 3.32 -22.43 -2.73
CA GLU A 363 4.29 -23.06 -3.62
C GLU A 363 3.79 -24.43 -4.09
N VAL A 364 3.88 -24.67 -5.39
CA VAL A 364 3.56 -25.97 -6.02
C VAL A 364 4.85 -26.66 -6.36
N ARG A 365 5.08 -27.84 -5.77
CA ARG A 365 6.30 -28.65 -5.93
C ARG A 365 6.00 -29.98 -6.55
N ASN A 366 6.90 -30.42 -7.42
CA ASN A 366 6.86 -31.74 -8.06
C ASN A 366 7.82 -32.72 -7.38
N SER A 367 7.42 -33.98 -7.24
CA SER A 367 8.23 -35.04 -6.61
C SER A 367 9.56 -35.31 -7.32
N LYS A 368 9.63 -35.02 -8.63
CA LYS A 368 10.85 -35.20 -9.45
C LYS A 368 11.83 -34.03 -9.36
N ALA A 369 11.35 -32.84 -8.93
CA ALA A 369 12.10 -31.59 -8.91
C ALA A 369 11.79 -30.77 -7.67
N SER A 370 11.96 -31.31 -6.49
CA SER A 370 11.46 -30.75 -5.21
C SER A 370 12.07 -29.38 -4.82
N GLY A 371 13.22 -29.01 -5.37
CA GLY A 371 13.85 -27.70 -5.19
C GLY A 371 13.28 -26.59 -6.09
N TYR A 372 12.39 -26.95 -7.01
CA TYR A 372 11.78 -26.04 -7.98
C TYR A 372 10.29 -25.93 -7.76
N CYS A 373 9.78 -24.71 -7.90
CA CYS A 373 8.38 -24.39 -7.75
C CYS A 373 7.80 -23.93 -9.07
N LEU A 374 6.50 -24.15 -9.23
CA LEU A 374 5.74 -23.56 -10.32
C LEU A 374 5.76 -22.05 -10.18
N ASP A 375 6.12 -21.33 -11.23
CA ASP A 375 6.26 -19.87 -11.26
C ASP A 375 5.56 -19.30 -12.50
N GLN A 376 4.95 -18.13 -12.36
CA GLN A 376 4.28 -17.50 -13.51
C GLN A 376 5.24 -17.04 -14.61
N GLY A 377 6.55 -16.96 -14.31
CA GLY A 377 7.53 -16.42 -15.24
C GLY A 377 7.38 -14.91 -15.48
N PRO A 378 8.00 -14.37 -16.54
CA PRO A 378 7.82 -12.98 -16.95
C PRO A 378 6.37 -12.66 -17.31
N ASP A 379 5.90 -11.44 -17.00
CA ASP A 379 4.50 -11.02 -17.19
C ASP A 379 3.99 -11.14 -18.64
N ASP A 380 4.89 -10.97 -19.60
CA ASP A 380 4.58 -11.03 -21.03
C ASP A 380 4.55 -12.46 -21.60
N ASP A 381 4.97 -13.44 -20.82
CA ASP A 381 4.99 -14.84 -21.23
C ASP A 381 3.68 -15.54 -20.85
N ASN A 382 3.09 -16.27 -21.79
CA ASN A 382 1.87 -17.04 -21.58
C ASN A 382 2.17 -18.50 -21.16
N SER A 383 3.33 -18.75 -20.59
CA SER A 383 3.78 -20.06 -20.10
C SER A 383 4.21 -19.99 -18.64
N ALA A 384 3.82 -20.99 -17.88
CA ALA A 384 4.38 -21.20 -16.55
C ALA A 384 5.75 -21.87 -16.66
N ILE A 385 6.65 -21.52 -15.75
CA ILE A 385 8.01 -22.07 -15.69
C ILE A 385 8.24 -22.80 -14.36
N LEU A 386 9.35 -23.53 -14.30
CA LEU A 386 9.90 -24.07 -13.05
C LEU A 386 11.11 -23.21 -12.65
N TYR A 387 11.04 -22.63 -11.47
CA TYR A 387 12.07 -21.76 -10.94
C TYR A 387 12.47 -22.21 -9.53
N PRO A 388 13.73 -22.00 -9.07
CA PRO A 388 14.09 -22.28 -7.68
C PRO A 388 13.08 -21.67 -6.70
N CYS A 389 12.67 -22.46 -5.72
CA CYS A 389 11.64 -22.03 -4.77
C CYS A 389 12.13 -20.86 -3.92
N HIS A 390 11.39 -19.75 -3.90
CA HIS A 390 11.71 -18.54 -3.13
C HIS A 390 10.50 -17.95 -2.36
N GLY A 391 9.29 -18.49 -2.57
CA GLY A 391 8.09 -18.10 -1.83
C GLY A 391 7.49 -16.72 -2.15
N MET A 392 8.00 -16.01 -3.18
CA MET A 392 7.44 -14.73 -3.61
C MET A 392 6.13 -14.93 -4.40
N THR A 393 5.42 -13.85 -4.66
CA THR A 393 4.07 -13.87 -5.24
C THR A 393 3.99 -14.42 -6.67
N SER A 394 5.09 -14.44 -7.44
CA SER A 394 5.14 -15.14 -8.73
C SER A 394 4.97 -16.66 -8.59
N GLN A 395 5.27 -17.22 -7.41
CA GLN A 395 5.08 -18.62 -7.06
C GLN A 395 3.84 -18.89 -6.21
N LEU A 396 3.02 -17.88 -6.00
CA LEU A 396 1.73 -18.08 -5.35
C LEU A 396 0.77 -18.79 -6.31
N ALA A 397 0.53 -20.04 -6.06
CA ALA A 397 -0.51 -20.80 -6.73
C ALA A 397 -1.76 -20.88 -5.84
N ARG A 398 -2.92 -20.99 -6.47
CA ARG A 398 -4.20 -21.14 -5.80
C ARG A 398 -5.04 -22.19 -6.52
N TYR A 399 -5.42 -23.21 -5.80
CA TYR A 399 -6.34 -24.23 -6.30
C TYR A 399 -7.73 -24.03 -5.71
N THR A 400 -8.74 -23.99 -6.57
CA THR A 400 -10.11 -23.64 -6.18
C THR A 400 -11.03 -24.85 -6.12
N SER A 401 -12.17 -24.69 -5.44
CA SER A 401 -13.24 -25.72 -5.39
C SER A 401 -13.83 -26.06 -6.76
N ALA A 402 -13.75 -25.15 -7.72
CA ALA A 402 -14.14 -25.41 -9.10
C ALA A 402 -13.11 -26.24 -9.90
N GLY A 403 -11.88 -26.33 -9.38
CA GLY A 403 -10.78 -27.01 -10.07
C GLY A 403 -9.89 -26.10 -10.88
N LEU A 404 -9.92 -24.79 -10.66
CA LEU A 404 -8.98 -23.86 -11.27
C LEU A 404 -7.63 -23.94 -10.55
N LEU A 405 -6.55 -24.03 -11.31
CA LEU A 405 -5.19 -23.83 -10.82
C LEU A 405 -4.69 -22.48 -11.34
N GLN A 406 -4.64 -21.52 -10.44
CA GLN A 406 -4.26 -20.13 -10.73
C GLN A 406 -2.87 -19.85 -10.21
N LEU A 407 -2.13 -18.97 -10.88
CA LEU A 407 -0.75 -18.67 -10.57
C LEU A 407 -0.48 -17.16 -10.67
N GLY A 408 0.28 -16.64 -9.72
CA GLY A 408 0.64 -15.22 -9.63
C GLY A 408 -0.03 -14.48 -8.47
N PRO A 409 0.29 -13.18 -8.31
CA PRO A 409 -0.22 -12.38 -7.19
C PRO A 409 -1.74 -12.27 -7.21
N LEU A 410 -2.36 -12.15 -6.03
CA LEU A 410 -3.80 -11.92 -5.92
C LEU A 410 -4.17 -10.55 -6.49
N GLY A 411 -5.12 -10.49 -7.41
CA GLY A 411 -5.74 -9.26 -7.84
C GLY A 411 -6.54 -8.63 -6.70
N SER A 412 -6.39 -7.32 -6.52
CA SER A 412 -7.02 -6.61 -5.40
C SER A 412 -8.41 -6.13 -5.72
N THR A 413 -8.66 -5.73 -6.97
CA THR A 413 -9.94 -5.21 -7.45
C THR A 413 -10.32 -5.86 -8.77
N THR A 414 -11.56 -5.64 -9.19
CA THR A 414 -12.03 -6.10 -10.50
C THR A 414 -11.31 -5.44 -11.68
N PHE A 415 -10.60 -4.33 -11.45
CA PHE A 415 -9.90 -3.56 -12.49
C PHE A 415 -8.42 -3.90 -12.64
N LEU A 416 -7.80 -4.49 -11.63
CA LEU A 416 -6.39 -4.85 -11.68
C LEU A 416 -6.22 -6.27 -12.22
N PRO A 417 -5.27 -6.47 -13.15
CA PRO A 417 -4.99 -7.77 -13.72
C PRO A 417 -4.56 -8.76 -12.65
N ASN A 418 -4.85 -9.98 -12.92
CA ASN A 418 -5.02 -11.02 -11.98
C ASN A 418 -4.11 -12.17 -12.21
N THR A 419 -4.14 -13.03 -11.24
CA THR A 419 -3.85 -14.44 -11.36
C THR A 419 -4.29 -14.98 -12.69
N LYS A 420 -3.37 -15.58 -13.42
CA LYS A 420 -3.65 -16.32 -14.65
C LYS A 420 -4.03 -17.75 -14.30
N CYS A 421 -4.86 -18.38 -15.12
CA CYS A 421 -5.19 -19.80 -15.03
C CYS A 421 -4.20 -20.64 -15.83
N LEU A 422 -3.77 -21.75 -15.27
CA LEU A 422 -3.08 -22.79 -16.02
C LEU A 422 -4.08 -23.51 -16.92
N VAL A 423 -3.72 -23.69 -18.20
CA VAL A 423 -4.62 -24.18 -19.26
C VAL A 423 -3.96 -25.30 -20.04
N ASP A 424 -4.67 -26.40 -20.22
CA ASP A 424 -4.32 -27.43 -21.20
C ASP A 424 -5.15 -27.20 -22.47
N GLU A 425 -4.52 -26.66 -23.52
CA GLU A 425 -5.20 -26.34 -24.76
C GLU A 425 -5.59 -27.58 -25.61
N GLY A 426 -5.19 -28.78 -25.17
CA GLY A 426 -5.41 -30.00 -25.90
C GLY A 426 -4.46 -30.17 -27.10
N ARG A 427 -3.63 -29.19 -27.40
CA ARG A 427 -2.65 -29.19 -28.48
C ARG A 427 -1.24 -29.03 -27.88
N GLY A 428 -0.28 -29.68 -28.49
CA GLY A 428 1.09 -29.64 -27.99
C GLY A 428 1.26 -30.27 -26.60
N ARG A 429 2.43 -30.08 -25.99
CA ARG A 429 2.79 -30.67 -24.71
C ARG A 429 2.99 -29.62 -23.62
N THR A 430 3.11 -28.34 -23.94
CA THR A 430 3.32 -27.27 -22.98
C THR A 430 1.98 -26.65 -22.59
N PRO A 431 1.62 -26.63 -21.31
CA PRO A 431 0.43 -25.90 -20.86
C PRO A 431 0.67 -24.40 -20.96
N SER A 432 -0.39 -23.64 -21.19
CA SER A 432 -0.33 -22.19 -21.26
C SER A 432 -0.85 -21.54 -19.97
N LEU A 433 -0.44 -20.29 -19.75
CA LEU A 433 -0.89 -19.47 -18.63
C LEU A 433 -1.68 -18.28 -19.17
N LYS A 434 -3.01 -18.27 -19.00
CA LYS A 434 -3.92 -17.31 -19.62
C LYS A 434 -4.85 -16.66 -18.61
N LYS A 435 -5.39 -15.50 -18.95
CA LYS A 435 -6.55 -14.95 -18.23
C LYS A 435 -7.66 -15.97 -18.19
N CYS A 436 -8.20 -16.24 -17.01
CA CYS A 436 -9.19 -17.32 -16.82
C CYS A 436 -10.44 -17.16 -17.70
N GLU A 437 -10.88 -15.92 -17.95
CA GLU A 437 -12.06 -15.59 -18.74
C GLU A 437 -11.82 -15.72 -20.26
N GLY A 438 -10.56 -15.69 -20.68
CA GLY A 438 -10.14 -15.73 -22.10
C GLY A 438 -9.95 -17.13 -22.68
N VAL A 439 -10.38 -18.18 -21.97
CA VAL A 439 -10.20 -19.56 -22.40
C VAL A 439 -11.42 -20.01 -23.19
N SER A 440 -11.19 -20.53 -24.43
CA SER A 440 -12.25 -20.87 -25.38
C SER A 440 -13.20 -21.98 -24.89
N ARG A 441 -12.67 -22.98 -24.20
CA ARG A 441 -13.45 -24.04 -23.54
C ARG A 441 -13.15 -24.05 -22.04
N SER A 442 -14.19 -23.98 -21.22
CA SER A 442 -14.04 -23.91 -19.76
C SER A 442 -13.31 -25.13 -19.17
N SER A 443 -13.49 -26.31 -19.76
CA SER A 443 -12.82 -27.55 -19.33
C SER A 443 -11.30 -27.47 -19.43
N GLN A 444 -10.75 -26.71 -20.38
CA GLN A 444 -9.28 -26.58 -20.57
C GLN A 444 -8.53 -25.92 -19.40
N ARG A 445 -9.23 -25.15 -18.58
CA ARG A 445 -8.64 -24.51 -17.38
C ARG A 445 -8.95 -25.26 -16.08
N LEU A 446 -9.63 -26.40 -16.16
CA LEU A 446 -10.05 -27.18 -15.00
C LEU A 446 -9.13 -28.39 -14.81
N TRP A 447 -8.70 -28.59 -13.58
CA TRP A 447 -7.79 -29.63 -13.15
C TRP A 447 -8.35 -30.40 -11.97
N ASP A 448 -8.10 -31.67 -11.92
CA ASP A 448 -8.31 -32.48 -10.72
C ASP A 448 -6.96 -32.64 -10.02
N PHE A 449 -6.91 -32.21 -8.77
CA PHE A 449 -5.72 -32.26 -7.93
C PHE A 449 -6.03 -32.95 -6.62
N THR A 450 -5.15 -33.87 -6.26
CA THR A 450 -5.10 -34.48 -4.92
C THR A 450 -3.72 -34.22 -4.34
N GLN A 451 -3.68 -33.80 -3.08
CA GLN A 451 -2.41 -33.52 -2.41
C GLN A 451 -1.52 -34.77 -2.40
N ASN A 452 -0.25 -34.58 -2.76
CA ASN A 452 0.72 -35.65 -3.00
C ASN A 452 0.30 -36.65 -4.09
N GLY A 453 -0.46 -36.19 -5.06
CA GLY A 453 -0.96 -36.95 -6.21
C GLY A 453 -0.75 -36.22 -7.53
N PRO A 454 -1.35 -36.72 -8.62
CA PRO A 454 -1.29 -36.06 -9.93
C PRO A 454 -2.13 -34.78 -9.97
N ILE A 455 -1.82 -33.94 -10.96
CA ILE A 455 -2.68 -32.86 -11.43
C ILE A 455 -3.16 -33.25 -12.83
N ILE A 456 -4.45 -33.49 -13.00
CA ILE A 456 -5.05 -34.07 -14.20
C ILE A 456 -5.93 -33.04 -14.90
N SER A 457 -5.70 -32.81 -16.20
CA SER A 457 -6.57 -31.97 -17.02
C SER A 457 -7.96 -32.60 -17.18
N ARG A 458 -9.03 -31.89 -16.86
CA ARG A 458 -10.41 -32.36 -17.08
C ARG A 458 -10.79 -32.39 -18.55
N ASP A 459 -10.10 -31.62 -19.40
CA ASP A 459 -10.40 -31.57 -20.84
C ASP A 459 -9.79 -32.76 -21.59
N THR A 460 -8.57 -33.15 -21.26
CA THR A 460 -7.80 -34.14 -22.02
C THR A 460 -7.47 -35.41 -21.26
N GLY A 461 -7.60 -35.44 -19.94
CA GLY A 461 -7.11 -36.52 -19.08
C GLY A 461 -5.59 -36.60 -18.95
N ARG A 462 -4.84 -35.68 -19.57
CA ARG A 462 -3.38 -35.61 -19.44
C ARG A 462 -2.97 -35.06 -18.08
N CYS A 463 -1.81 -35.46 -17.63
CA CYS A 463 -1.26 -35.04 -16.34
C CYS A 463 -0.23 -33.93 -16.53
N LEU A 464 -0.25 -32.97 -15.61
CA LEU A 464 0.81 -31.97 -15.48
C LEU A 464 2.06 -32.68 -14.93
N GLU A 465 3.18 -32.54 -15.61
CA GLU A 465 4.43 -33.21 -15.25
C GLU A 465 5.64 -32.34 -15.59
N VAL A 466 6.81 -32.76 -15.12
CA VAL A 466 8.10 -32.11 -15.36
C VAL A 466 8.99 -33.02 -16.19
N GLU A 467 9.61 -32.46 -17.21
CA GLU A 467 10.64 -33.16 -17.98
C GLU A 467 11.95 -32.36 -18.06
N MET A 468 13.07 -33.08 -18.33
CA MET A 468 14.34 -32.44 -18.61
C MET A 468 14.29 -31.79 -19.99
N SER A 469 14.79 -30.55 -20.09
CA SER A 469 14.89 -29.83 -21.36
C SER A 469 16.11 -28.93 -21.37
N LYS A 470 16.96 -29.11 -22.36
CA LYS A 470 18.18 -28.29 -22.54
C LYS A 470 17.83 -26.83 -22.93
N GLU A 471 16.62 -26.61 -23.43
CA GLU A 471 16.12 -25.28 -23.87
C GLU A 471 15.51 -24.46 -22.71
N ALA A 472 15.22 -25.10 -21.60
CA ALA A 472 14.62 -24.41 -20.43
C ALA A 472 15.72 -23.79 -19.55
N SER A 473 15.46 -22.64 -19.00
CA SER A 473 16.40 -21.82 -18.21
C SER A 473 17.08 -22.57 -17.07
N PHE A 474 16.42 -23.56 -16.47
CA PHE A 474 16.96 -24.40 -15.39
C PHE A 474 17.00 -25.88 -15.76
N GLY A 475 16.99 -26.21 -17.04
CA GLY A 475 17.00 -27.58 -17.50
C GLY A 475 15.71 -28.37 -17.26
N LEU A 476 14.64 -27.71 -16.83
CA LEU A 476 13.35 -28.30 -16.50
C LEU A 476 12.23 -27.53 -17.18
N ARG A 477 11.30 -28.23 -17.80
CA ARG A 477 10.08 -27.61 -18.34
C ARG A 477 8.80 -28.31 -17.89
N LEU A 478 7.73 -27.57 -17.84
CA LEU A 478 6.39 -28.04 -17.53
C LEU A 478 5.76 -28.63 -18.79
N VAL A 479 5.17 -29.80 -18.66
CA VAL A 479 4.50 -30.50 -19.77
C VAL A 479 3.16 -31.10 -19.34
N VAL A 480 2.28 -31.34 -20.29
CA VAL A 480 1.09 -32.16 -20.13
C VAL A 480 1.25 -33.43 -20.97
N GLN A 481 1.15 -34.58 -20.34
CA GLN A 481 1.35 -35.88 -20.93
C GLN A 481 0.63 -37.02 -20.23
N ARG A 482 0.77 -38.24 -20.71
CA ARG A 482 0.28 -39.43 -20.00
C ARG A 482 0.98 -39.55 -18.65
N TYR A 483 0.24 -39.91 -17.62
CA TYR A 483 0.74 -40.06 -16.26
C TYR A 483 1.97 -40.98 -16.18
N SER A 484 3.04 -40.51 -15.56
CA SER A 484 4.30 -41.22 -15.37
C SER A 484 4.67 -41.48 -13.90
N GLY A 485 3.73 -41.20 -12.97
CA GLY A 485 3.95 -41.39 -11.56
C GLY A 485 4.42 -40.17 -10.78
N GLN A 486 4.51 -39.01 -11.41
CA GLN A 486 4.89 -37.79 -10.71
C GLN A 486 3.76 -37.27 -9.81
N ARG A 487 4.16 -36.73 -8.66
CA ARG A 487 3.25 -36.22 -7.66
C ARG A 487 3.51 -34.76 -7.38
N TRP A 488 2.42 -34.04 -7.06
CA TRP A 488 2.46 -32.64 -6.75
C TRP A 488 1.99 -32.34 -5.34
N THR A 489 2.56 -31.33 -4.72
CA THR A 489 2.13 -30.79 -3.44
C THR A 489 1.94 -29.28 -3.55
N ILE A 490 0.87 -28.77 -2.93
CA ILE A 490 0.64 -27.33 -2.70
C ILE A 490 0.79 -27.08 -1.20
N ARG A 491 1.55 -26.07 -0.82
CA ARG A 491 2.09 -25.90 0.53
C ARG A 491 1.05 -25.76 1.62
N ASN A 492 -0.01 -24.96 1.38
CA ASN A 492 -0.91 -24.50 2.43
C ASN A 492 -2.36 -24.88 2.16
N TRP A 493 -3.14 -25.13 3.24
CA TRP A 493 -4.57 -25.38 3.20
C TRP A 493 -5.33 -24.26 3.89
N ILE A 494 -6.48 -23.83 3.33
CA ILE A 494 -7.43 -22.94 4.02
C ILE A 494 -8.36 -23.76 4.90
N LYS A 495 -8.85 -24.89 4.37
CA LYS A 495 -9.64 -25.87 5.11
C LYS A 495 -8.98 -27.22 4.95
N PRO A 496 -8.64 -27.91 6.04
CA PRO A 496 -8.13 -29.26 5.93
C PRO A 496 -9.13 -30.15 5.19
N PRO A 497 -8.68 -31.13 4.41
CA PRO A 497 -9.58 -32.07 3.78
C PRO A 497 -10.44 -32.74 4.87
N ARG A 498 -11.74 -32.81 4.65
CA ARG A 498 -12.60 -33.66 5.47
C ARG A 498 -12.20 -35.12 5.19
N HIS A 499 -11.69 -35.80 6.20
CA HIS A 499 -11.36 -37.21 6.12
C HIS A 499 -12.66 -38.03 5.94
#